data_d42ac773e7d112b0c1b598c7023b67f8
#
_entry.id   d42ac773e7d112b0c1b598c7023b67f8
#
_cell.length_a   1.000
_cell.length_b   1.000
_cell.length_c   1.000
_cell.angle_alpha   90.00
_cell.angle_beta   90.00
_cell.angle_gamma   90.00
#
_symmetry.space_group_name_H-M   'P 1'
#
loop_
_entity.id
_entity.type
_entity.pdbx_description
1 polymer ?
#
loop_
_entity_poly.entity_id
_entity_poly.type
_entity_poly.pdbx_seq_one_letter_code
_entity_poly.pdbx_strand_id
1 'polypeptide(L)'
;TSRLTPKLSFRVSPHDMKNSGGIGRRISIGNVFSNNRLSLGDSFETGESLTLGIDFKKEKVNQVFQLNENDGSPHLMKKIKAPNEKEKVYEIEEYFDFKLATVFRFNKEKNIPTNSTINEKVSNIFGLVKYKPIKNISLDYNFSLTNDFDIIENQTIGASYITEKFSTEFNFTEEAGILGDTNVVSNVTKLADFRDYHNLSFSTRKNRKINLTEYY
;
A
#
# COMPACT_ATOMS: atom_id res chain seq x y z
N THR A 1 -12.49 18.02 -0.92
CA THR A 1 -12.26 17.87 -2.38
C THR A 1 -12.23 16.41 -2.78
N SER A 2 -12.51 16.11 -4.06
CA SER A 2 -12.37 14.78 -4.64
C SER A 2 -11.55 14.86 -5.92
N ARG A 3 -10.65 13.91 -6.13
CA ARG A 3 -9.77 13.86 -7.29
C ARG A 3 -9.77 12.44 -7.89
N LEU A 4 -10.05 12.36 -9.19
CA LEU A 4 -9.92 11.15 -9.99
C LEU A 4 -8.75 11.31 -10.94
N THR A 5 -7.81 10.35 -10.94
CA THR A 5 -6.62 10.37 -11.79
C THR A 5 -6.52 9.04 -12.55
N PRO A 6 -6.87 9.00 -13.84
CA PRO A 6 -6.59 7.84 -14.68
C PRO A 6 -5.09 7.71 -14.91
N LYS A 7 -4.59 6.48 -14.98
CA LYS A 7 -3.19 6.14 -15.23
C LYS A 7 -3.08 5.19 -16.41
N LEU A 8 -2.13 5.47 -17.29
CA LEU A 8 -1.80 4.66 -18.44
C LEU A 8 -0.29 4.51 -18.49
N SER A 9 0.20 3.29 -18.64
CA SER A 9 1.62 3.01 -18.88
C SER A 9 1.78 1.98 -19.98
N PHE A 10 2.55 2.31 -20.99
CA PHE A 10 2.94 1.39 -22.04
C PHE A 10 4.40 1.00 -21.85
N ARG A 11 4.68 -0.30 -21.90
CA ARG A 11 6.01 -0.88 -21.75
C ARG A 11 6.36 -1.70 -22.97
N VAL A 12 7.59 -1.53 -23.45
CA VAL A 12 8.22 -2.36 -24.48
C VAL A 12 9.60 -2.78 -24.00
N SER A 13 9.87 -4.08 -24.00
CA SER A 13 11.19 -4.62 -23.73
C SER A 13 11.48 -5.70 -24.78
N PRO A 14 12.30 -5.37 -25.82
CA PRO A 14 12.56 -6.27 -26.95
C PRO A 14 13.56 -7.39 -26.62
N HIS A 15 14.18 -7.36 -25.44
CA HIS A 15 15.20 -8.33 -25.06
C HIS A 15 14.57 -9.57 -24.43
N ASP A 16 15.20 -10.72 -24.64
CA ASP A 16 14.82 -11.95 -23.98
C ASP A 16 15.06 -11.88 -22.48
N MET A 17 14.11 -12.38 -21.72
CA MET A 17 14.18 -12.48 -20.29
C MET A 17 14.74 -13.84 -19.89
N LYS A 18 15.65 -13.87 -18.90
CA LYS A 18 16.05 -15.14 -18.29
C LYS A 18 14.87 -15.72 -17.52
N ASN A 19 14.74 -17.06 -17.58
CA ASN A 19 13.75 -17.75 -16.76
C ASN A 19 14.02 -17.46 -15.28
N SER A 20 13.05 -16.87 -14.61
CA SER A 20 13.16 -16.51 -13.19
C SER A 20 13.07 -17.71 -12.25
N GLY A 21 12.79 -18.92 -12.76
CA GLY A 21 12.62 -20.13 -11.95
C GLY A 21 11.47 -20.06 -10.93
N GLY A 22 10.49 -19.21 -11.18
CA GLY A 22 9.40 -18.93 -10.25
C GLY A 22 9.77 -17.90 -9.16
N ILE A 23 11.00 -17.39 -9.15
CA ILE A 23 11.44 -16.36 -8.22
C ILE A 23 11.05 -15.01 -8.81
N GLY A 24 10.07 -14.36 -8.22
CA GLY A 24 9.64 -13.03 -8.61
C GLY A 24 8.67 -12.48 -7.58
N ARG A 25 8.64 -11.16 -7.43
CA ARG A 25 7.65 -10.53 -6.59
C ARG A 25 6.27 -10.62 -7.22
N ARG A 26 5.28 -10.85 -6.39
CA ARG A 26 3.90 -10.66 -6.78
C ARG A 26 3.68 -9.20 -7.19
N ILE A 27 2.83 -9.03 -8.18
CA ILE A 27 2.38 -7.71 -8.58
C ILE A 27 1.29 -7.26 -7.59
N SER A 28 1.35 -6.01 -7.25
CA SER A 28 0.35 -5.33 -6.41
C SER A 28 0.12 -3.92 -6.95
N ILE A 29 -0.87 -3.25 -6.42
CA ILE A 29 -1.13 -1.86 -6.78
C ILE A 29 0.07 -0.93 -6.50
N GLY A 30 0.94 -1.30 -5.56
CA GLY A 30 2.13 -0.53 -5.21
C GLY A 30 3.27 -0.62 -6.22
N ASN A 31 3.37 -1.72 -6.98
CA ASN A 31 4.47 -1.94 -7.92
C ASN A 31 4.05 -2.09 -9.39
N VAL A 32 2.77 -2.21 -9.69
CA VAL A 32 2.26 -2.47 -11.05
C VAL A 32 2.71 -1.45 -12.10
N PHE A 33 2.95 -0.20 -11.73
CA PHE A 33 3.46 0.88 -12.59
C PHE A 33 4.98 1.06 -12.51
N SER A 34 5.67 0.26 -11.69
CA SER A 34 7.12 0.33 -11.52
C SER A 34 7.85 -0.16 -12.77
N ASN A 35 9.01 0.42 -13.11
CA ASN A 35 9.84 -0.04 -14.22
C ASN A 35 10.37 -1.46 -14.03
N ASN A 36 10.69 -1.84 -12.79
CA ASN A 36 11.07 -3.20 -12.41
C ASN A 36 10.04 -3.79 -11.44
N ARG A 37 8.82 -4.04 -11.93
CA ARG A 37 7.71 -4.50 -11.10
C ARG A 37 7.89 -5.93 -10.56
N LEU A 38 8.66 -6.77 -11.25
CA LEU A 38 9.00 -8.13 -10.80
C LEU A 38 10.19 -8.16 -9.83
N SER A 39 10.94 -7.06 -9.71
CA SER A 39 12.16 -6.94 -8.89
C SER A 39 13.20 -8.04 -9.17
N LEU A 40 13.36 -8.38 -10.43
CA LEU A 40 14.38 -9.32 -10.89
C LEU A 40 15.77 -8.66 -10.78
N GLY A 41 16.77 -9.40 -10.26
CA GLY A 41 18.11 -8.87 -10.07
C GLY A 41 18.89 -8.64 -11.37
N ASP A 42 18.75 -9.56 -12.34
CA ASP A 42 19.63 -9.63 -13.52
C ASP A 42 18.91 -9.39 -14.84
N SER A 43 17.61 -9.20 -14.84
CA SER A 43 16.84 -9.01 -16.06
C SER A 43 15.60 -8.14 -15.83
N PHE A 44 15.12 -7.55 -16.92
CA PHE A 44 13.83 -6.87 -16.93
C PHE A 44 12.76 -7.79 -17.54
N GLU A 45 11.52 -7.53 -17.17
CA GLU A 45 10.38 -8.15 -17.81
C GLU A 45 10.39 -7.89 -19.32
N THR A 46 10.34 -8.96 -20.11
CA THR A 46 10.34 -8.89 -21.57
C THR A 46 8.95 -8.70 -22.16
N GLY A 47 8.90 -8.30 -23.43
CA GLY A 47 7.69 -8.16 -24.23
C GLY A 47 6.98 -6.83 -24.07
N GLU A 48 5.75 -6.79 -24.53
CA GLU A 48 4.95 -5.58 -24.62
C GLU A 48 3.75 -5.68 -23.70
N SER A 49 3.49 -4.61 -22.94
CA SER A 49 2.34 -4.56 -22.05
C SER A 49 1.79 -3.15 -21.88
N LEU A 50 0.48 -3.09 -21.65
CA LEU A 50 -0.27 -1.90 -21.35
C LEU A 50 -0.82 -2.03 -19.92
N THR A 51 -0.50 -1.09 -19.05
CA THR A 51 -1.05 -1.03 -17.71
C THR A 51 -2.07 0.09 -17.63
N LEU A 52 -3.28 -0.26 -17.24
CA LEU A 52 -4.38 0.67 -16.97
C LEU A 52 -4.60 0.79 -15.47
N GLY A 53 -4.88 1.98 -14.99
CA GLY A 53 -5.23 2.18 -13.58
C GLY A 53 -6.04 3.44 -13.33
N ILE A 54 -6.62 3.50 -12.14
CA ILE A 54 -7.42 4.61 -11.64
C ILE A 54 -7.03 4.85 -10.20
N ASP A 55 -6.73 6.12 -9.86
CA ASP A 55 -6.58 6.58 -8.49
C ASP A 55 -7.72 7.55 -8.18
N PHE A 56 -8.47 7.28 -7.12
CA PHE A 56 -9.52 8.15 -6.61
C PHE A 56 -9.24 8.52 -5.17
N LYS A 57 -9.14 9.83 -4.88
CA LYS A 57 -8.84 10.36 -3.56
C LYS A 57 -9.90 11.34 -3.10
N LYS A 58 -10.19 11.31 -1.80
CA LYS A 58 -10.97 12.34 -1.12
C LYS A 58 -10.18 12.97 0.00
N GLU A 59 -10.22 14.30 0.04
CA GLU A 59 -9.49 15.13 0.99
C GLU A 59 -10.44 16.08 1.73
N LYS A 60 -10.17 16.28 3.00
CA LYS A 60 -10.79 17.35 3.81
C LYS A 60 -9.79 18.47 3.96
N VAL A 61 -10.29 19.69 3.89
CA VAL A 61 -9.52 20.90 4.20
C VAL A 61 -9.94 21.37 5.58
N ASN A 62 -9.05 21.22 6.55
CA ASN A 62 -9.26 21.68 7.92
C ASN A 62 -8.59 23.03 8.10
N GLN A 63 -9.31 24.00 8.63
CA GLN A 63 -8.73 25.29 9.01
C GLN A 63 -8.13 25.18 10.41
N VAL A 64 -6.81 25.29 10.49
CA VAL A 64 -6.08 25.27 11.76
C VAL A 64 -5.63 26.70 12.07
N PHE A 65 -5.94 27.17 13.27
CA PHE A 65 -5.43 28.45 13.77
C PHE A 65 -4.12 28.20 14.50
N GLN A 66 -2.99 28.65 13.93
CA GLN A 66 -1.73 28.69 14.67
C GLN A 66 -1.66 29.97 15.49
N LEU A 67 -1.47 29.84 16.79
CA LEU A 67 -1.01 30.92 17.65
C LEU A 67 0.49 31.06 17.35
N ASN A 68 0.90 32.21 16.82
CA ASN A 68 2.32 32.52 16.71
C ASN A 68 2.89 32.60 18.14
N GLU A 69 3.48 31.53 18.61
CA GLU A 69 4.38 31.58 19.77
C GLU A 69 5.56 32.46 19.37
N ASN A 70 5.74 33.55 20.09
CA ASN A 70 6.89 34.44 19.92
C ASN A 70 8.16 33.64 20.20
N ASP A 71 8.85 33.25 19.13
CA ASP A 71 10.22 32.75 19.22
C ASP A 71 11.09 33.87 19.80
N GLY A 72 11.59 33.65 21.01
CA GLY A 72 12.37 34.60 21.80
C GLY A 72 13.78 34.95 21.25
N SER A 73 13.93 35.07 19.95
CA SER A 73 15.19 35.46 19.31
C SER A 73 15.39 36.97 19.32
N PRO A 74 16.45 37.53 19.96
CA PRO A 74 16.58 38.95 20.21
C PRO A 74 17.18 39.77 19.06
N HIS A 75 17.33 39.31 17.86
CA HIS A 75 17.95 40.08 16.78
C HIS A 75 17.25 39.95 15.44
N LEU A 76 16.42 40.91 15.14
CA LEU A 76 16.24 41.58 13.85
C LEU A 76 14.92 42.37 13.88
N MET A 77 14.95 43.63 13.47
CA MET A 77 13.79 44.55 13.45
C MET A 77 12.58 43.88 12.80
N LYS A 78 11.64 43.37 13.59
CA LYS A 78 10.34 42.93 13.13
C LYS A 78 9.46 44.12 12.85
N LYS A 79 8.91 44.18 11.63
CA LYS A 79 7.68 44.94 11.39
C LYS A 79 6.67 44.51 12.45
N ILE A 80 6.22 45.46 13.27
CA ILE A 80 5.20 45.27 14.28
C ILE A 80 3.91 44.89 13.53
N LYS A 81 3.63 43.63 13.37
CA LYS A 81 2.29 43.12 13.03
C LYS A 81 1.40 43.28 14.25
N ALA A 82 0.19 43.76 14.05
CA ALA A 82 -0.78 43.91 15.12
C ALA A 82 -0.97 42.60 15.91
N PRO A 83 -1.13 42.64 17.25
CA PRO A 83 -1.04 41.47 18.12
C PRO A 83 -2.18 40.45 17.99
N ASN A 84 -3.05 40.50 16.99
CA ASN A 84 -4.26 39.67 16.88
C ASN A 84 -4.53 39.07 15.49
N GLU A 85 -3.60 39.06 14.57
CA GLU A 85 -3.80 38.30 13.32
C GLU A 85 -3.39 36.83 13.51
N LYS A 86 -4.39 35.99 13.80
CA LYS A 86 -4.27 34.52 13.71
C LYS A 86 -4.04 34.16 12.24
N GLU A 87 -2.89 33.65 11.92
CA GLU A 87 -2.62 33.18 10.57
C GLU A 87 -3.46 31.93 10.31
N LYS A 88 -4.31 31.98 9.28
CA LYS A 88 -5.13 30.85 8.89
C LYS A 88 -4.27 29.88 8.11
N VAL A 89 -3.92 28.76 8.72
CA VAL A 89 -3.24 27.65 8.06
C VAL A 89 -4.27 26.62 7.67
N TYR A 90 -4.24 26.16 6.43
CA TYR A 90 -5.10 25.10 5.95
C TYR A 90 -4.33 23.79 5.94
N GLU A 91 -4.81 22.79 6.68
CA GLU A 91 -4.30 21.44 6.67
C GLU A 91 -5.18 20.58 5.75
N ILE A 92 -4.54 19.92 4.76
CA ILE A 92 -5.21 19.01 3.85
C ILE A 92 -5.04 17.60 4.40
N GLU A 93 -6.14 16.95 4.74
CA GLU A 93 -6.17 15.59 5.25
C GLU A 93 -6.82 14.66 4.23
N GLU A 94 -6.04 13.69 3.72
CA GLU A 94 -6.54 12.63 2.86
C GLU A 94 -7.23 11.58 3.73
N TYR A 95 -8.55 11.40 3.58
CA TYR A 95 -9.32 10.46 4.37
C TYR A 95 -9.80 9.22 3.60
N PHE A 96 -9.74 9.26 2.26
CA PHE A 96 -10.09 8.11 1.42
C PHE A 96 -9.18 8.06 0.19
N ASP A 97 -8.56 6.89 -0.05
CA ASP A 97 -7.73 6.61 -1.23
C ASP A 97 -8.15 5.25 -1.80
N PHE A 98 -8.57 5.24 -3.06
CA PHE A 98 -8.95 4.05 -3.80
C PHE A 98 -8.13 3.95 -5.06
N LYS A 99 -7.51 2.80 -5.29
CA LYS A 99 -6.71 2.54 -6.49
C LYS A 99 -7.07 1.21 -7.08
N LEU A 100 -7.14 1.16 -8.41
CA LEU A 100 -7.26 -0.05 -9.19
C LEU A 100 -6.26 -0.04 -10.33
N ALA A 101 -5.75 -1.21 -10.70
CA ALA A 101 -4.92 -1.38 -11.90
C ALA A 101 -4.99 -2.81 -12.42
N THR A 102 -4.79 -2.96 -13.73
CA THR A 102 -4.63 -4.24 -14.41
C THR A 102 -3.62 -4.10 -15.55
N VAL A 103 -3.04 -5.21 -15.97
CA VAL A 103 -2.04 -5.27 -17.05
C VAL A 103 -2.57 -6.11 -18.19
N PHE A 104 -2.47 -5.57 -19.39
CA PHE A 104 -2.74 -6.27 -20.65
C PHE A 104 -1.43 -6.53 -21.36
N ARG A 105 -1.17 -7.77 -21.75
CA ARG A 105 -0.01 -8.16 -22.57
C ARG A 105 -0.45 -8.55 -23.96
N PHE A 106 0.35 -8.17 -24.94
CA PHE A 106 0.10 -8.57 -26.33
C PHE A 106 0.37 -10.07 -26.53
N ASN A 107 1.40 -10.59 -25.86
CA ASN A 107 1.78 -11.99 -25.92
C ASN A 107 1.96 -12.58 -24.53
N LYS A 108 1.66 -13.89 -24.39
CA LYS A 108 2.01 -14.65 -23.18
C LYS A 108 3.52 -14.85 -23.10
N GLU A 109 4.07 -14.79 -21.91
CA GLU A 109 5.51 -14.95 -21.67
C GLU A 109 5.78 -16.04 -20.64
N LYS A 110 6.43 -17.11 -21.08
CA LYS A 110 6.68 -18.30 -20.24
C LYS A 110 7.74 -18.08 -19.16
N ASN A 111 8.66 -17.14 -19.39
CA ASN A 111 9.75 -16.85 -18.47
C ASN A 111 9.34 -15.95 -17.31
N ILE A 112 8.15 -15.35 -17.38
CA ILE A 112 7.58 -14.55 -16.31
C ILE A 112 6.99 -15.47 -15.24
N PRO A 113 7.25 -15.22 -13.94
CA PRO A 113 6.69 -16.02 -12.85
C PRO A 113 5.15 -16.06 -12.90
N THR A 114 4.58 -17.24 -12.81
CA THR A 114 3.12 -17.45 -12.86
C THR A 114 2.41 -16.78 -11.69
N ASN A 115 3.03 -16.74 -10.51
CA ASN A 115 2.51 -16.08 -9.31
C ASN A 115 2.39 -14.54 -9.45
N SER A 116 3.00 -13.96 -10.48
CA SER A 116 2.86 -12.54 -10.80
C SER A 116 1.59 -12.22 -11.59
N THR A 117 0.95 -13.25 -12.19
CA THR A 117 -0.22 -13.19 -13.07
C THR A 117 -0.05 -12.39 -14.36
N ILE A 118 1.06 -11.65 -14.51
CA ILE A 118 1.36 -10.89 -15.73
C ILE A 118 2.06 -11.73 -16.83
N ASN A 119 2.23 -13.03 -16.63
CA ASN A 119 2.63 -14.00 -17.66
C ASN A 119 1.49 -14.26 -18.67
N GLU A 120 0.26 -13.99 -18.30
CA GLU A 120 -0.96 -14.14 -19.10
C GLU A 120 -1.25 -12.87 -19.93
N LYS A 121 -2.19 -12.97 -20.87
CA LYS A 121 -2.62 -11.80 -21.68
C LYS A 121 -3.31 -10.72 -20.85
N VAL A 122 -4.03 -11.12 -19.82
CA VAL A 122 -4.68 -10.21 -18.88
C VAL A 122 -4.27 -10.64 -17.46
N SER A 123 -3.72 -9.73 -16.70
CA SER A 123 -3.35 -9.99 -15.32
C SER A 123 -4.59 -9.94 -14.41
N ASN A 124 -4.36 -10.29 -13.16
CA ASN A 124 -5.29 -9.97 -12.09
C ASN A 124 -5.58 -8.46 -12.02
N ILE A 125 -6.66 -8.13 -11.37
CA ILE A 125 -7.02 -6.77 -10.99
C ILE A 125 -6.44 -6.52 -9.61
N PHE A 126 -5.55 -5.55 -9.52
CA PHE A 126 -4.91 -5.14 -8.27
C PHE A 126 -5.63 -3.94 -7.70
N GLY A 127 -5.97 -3.98 -6.42
CA GLY A 127 -6.70 -2.90 -5.78
C GLY A 127 -6.15 -2.53 -4.40
N LEU A 128 -6.41 -1.28 -4.02
CA LEU A 128 -6.16 -0.72 -2.70
C LEU A 128 -7.31 0.20 -2.33
N VAL A 129 -7.81 0.02 -1.12
CA VAL A 129 -8.72 0.95 -0.46
C VAL A 129 -8.07 1.38 0.84
N LYS A 130 -7.89 2.68 1.05
CA LYS A 130 -7.51 3.25 2.35
C LYS A 130 -8.61 4.18 2.84
N TYR A 131 -8.95 4.04 4.09
CA TYR A 131 -9.97 4.86 4.73
C TYR A 131 -9.53 5.31 6.11
N LYS A 132 -9.53 6.62 6.33
CA LYS A 132 -9.23 7.25 7.61
C LYS A 132 -10.49 7.92 8.14
N PRO A 133 -11.33 7.21 8.93
CA PRO A 133 -12.55 7.78 9.50
C PRO A 133 -12.26 8.97 10.43
N ILE A 134 -11.19 8.88 11.18
CA ILE A 134 -10.68 9.92 12.08
C ILE A 134 -9.15 9.97 12.02
N LYS A 135 -8.54 11.05 12.48
CA LYS A 135 -7.09 11.30 12.41
C LYS A 135 -6.24 10.14 12.95
N ASN A 136 -6.73 9.43 13.95
CA ASN A 136 -5.97 8.42 14.68
C ASN A 136 -6.21 7.00 14.17
N ILE A 137 -7.20 6.75 13.31
CA ILE A 137 -7.54 5.43 12.80
C ILE A 137 -7.33 5.40 11.30
N SER A 138 -6.61 4.39 10.82
CA SER A 138 -6.47 4.09 9.40
C SER A 138 -6.86 2.64 9.15
N LEU A 139 -7.67 2.43 8.14
CA LEU A 139 -8.05 1.12 7.63
C LEU A 139 -7.52 1.01 6.21
N ASP A 140 -6.92 -0.12 5.86
CA ASP A 140 -6.48 -0.39 4.50
C ASP A 140 -6.86 -1.81 4.07
N TYR A 141 -7.16 -1.94 2.80
CA TYR A 141 -7.48 -3.20 2.15
C TYR A 141 -6.76 -3.27 0.82
N ASN A 142 -5.83 -4.21 0.70
CA ASN A 142 -5.16 -4.55 -0.55
C ASN A 142 -5.68 -5.88 -1.05
N PHE A 143 -5.87 -6.01 -2.36
CA PHE A 143 -6.31 -7.25 -2.96
C PHE A 143 -5.77 -7.47 -4.37
N SER A 144 -5.71 -8.74 -4.75
CA SER A 144 -5.48 -9.21 -6.11
C SER A 144 -6.63 -10.15 -6.49
N LEU A 145 -7.47 -9.69 -7.40
CA LEU A 145 -8.66 -10.40 -7.87
C LEU A 145 -8.38 -10.95 -9.28
N THR A 146 -8.76 -12.19 -9.55
CA THR A 146 -8.65 -12.78 -10.89
C THR A 146 -9.45 -11.97 -11.92
N ASN A 147 -9.02 -11.98 -13.17
CA ASN A 147 -9.64 -11.17 -14.24
C ASN A 147 -11.08 -11.59 -14.58
N ASP A 148 -11.48 -12.77 -14.20
CA ASP A 148 -12.86 -13.30 -14.29
C ASP A 148 -13.73 -12.96 -13.06
N PHE A 149 -13.16 -12.27 -12.08
CA PHE A 149 -13.80 -11.86 -10.82
C PHE A 149 -14.25 -13.00 -9.91
N ASP A 150 -13.69 -14.18 -10.09
CA ASP A 150 -14.11 -15.39 -9.37
C ASP A 150 -13.33 -15.59 -8.05
N ILE A 151 -12.03 -15.34 -8.04
CA ILE A 151 -11.16 -15.67 -6.91
C ILE A 151 -10.32 -14.46 -6.48
N ILE A 152 -10.29 -14.20 -5.18
CA ILE A 152 -9.30 -13.30 -4.57
C ILE A 152 -8.06 -14.14 -4.27
N GLU A 153 -6.99 -13.98 -5.06
CA GLU A 153 -5.76 -14.74 -4.88
C GLU A 153 -4.93 -14.27 -3.69
N ASN A 154 -5.01 -12.99 -3.40
CA ASN A 154 -4.30 -12.39 -2.28
C ASN A 154 -5.10 -11.22 -1.73
N GLN A 155 -5.19 -11.14 -0.41
CA GLN A 155 -5.76 -9.98 0.26
C GLN A 155 -5.04 -9.67 1.56
N THR A 156 -4.98 -8.39 1.88
CA THR A 156 -4.48 -7.90 3.15
C THR A 156 -5.42 -6.84 3.69
N ILE A 157 -5.91 -7.04 4.89
CA ILE A 157 -6.73 -6.08 5.63
C ILE A 157 -5.85 -5.54 6.76
N GLY A 158 -5.63 -4.23 6.76
CA GLY A 158 -4.88 -3.52 7.79
C GLY A 158 -5.80 -2.60 8.59
N ALA A 159 -5.53 -2.50 9.89
CA ALA A 159 -6.14 -1.53 10.77
C ALA A 159 -5.07 -0.96 11.70
N SER A 160 -4.91 0.35 11.74
CA SER A 160 -3.97 1.01 12.62
C SER A 160 -4.64 2.06 13.50
N TYR A 161 -4.19 2.15 14.73
CA TYR A 161 -4.58 3.18 15.68
C TYR A 161 -3.32 3.83 16.26
N ILE A 162 -3.21 5.15 16.09
CA ILE A 162 -2.02 5.91 16.47
C ILE A 162 -2.42 7.03 17.42
N THR A 163 -1.74 7.09 18.57
CA THR A 163 -1.85 8.17 19.55
C THR A 163 -0.46 8.73 19.85
N GLU A 164 -0.39 9.79 20.63
CA GLU A 164 0.88 10.35 21.11
C GLU A 164 1.68 9.36 21.97
N LYS A 165 0.99 8.46 22.69
CA LYS A 165 1.60 7.55 23.65
C LYS A 165 1.85 6.15 23.12
N PHE A 166 1.03 5.67 22.17
CA PHE A 166 1.22 4.36 21.57
C PHE A 166 0.65 4.29 20.17
N SER A 167 1.15 3.33 19.40
CA SER A 167 0.58 2.93 18.12
C SER A 167 0.34 1.42 18.12
N THR A 168 -0.77 0.99 17.55
CA THR A 168 -1.04 -0.42 17.30
C THR A 168 -1.47 -0.62 15.86
N GLU A 169 -0.98 -1.69 15.25
CA GLU A 169 -1.28 -2.07 13.88
C GLU A 169 -1.69 -3.54 13.87
N PHE A 170 -2.80 -3.81 13.23
CA PHE A 170 -3.33 -5.14 13.01
C PHE A 170 -3.34 -5.41 11.51
N ASN A 171 -2.82 -6.55 11.09
CA ASN A 171 -2.82 -7.00 9.71
C ASN A 171 -3.33 -8.43 9.63
N PHE A 172 -4.27 -8.65 8.72
CA PHE A 172 -4.72 -9.97 8.27
C PHE A 172 -4.33 -10.13 6.81
N THR A 173 -3.55 -11.15 6.50
CA THR A 173 -3.16 -11.48 5.12
C THR A 173 -3.62 -12.89 4.80
N GLU A 174 -4.25 -13.03 3.67
CA GLU A 174 -4.68 -14.30 3.09
C GLU A 174 -4.13 -14.46 1.69
N GLU A 175 -3.63 -15.66 1.40
CA GLU A 175 -3.12 -16.05 0.10
C GLU A 175 -3.74 -17.36 -0.34
N ALA A 176 -4.38 -17.37 -1.50
CA ALA A 176 -4.75 -18.61 -2.18
C ALA A 176 -3.49 -19.23 -2.79
N GLY A 177 -3.15 -20.43 -2.39
CA GLY A 177 -1.95 -21.14 -2.84
C GLY A 177 -2.25 -22.51 -3.45
N ILE A 178 -1.33 -23.04 -4.26
CA ILE A 178 -1.42 -24.37 -4.88
C ILE A 178 -1.56 -25.46 -3.81
N LEU A 179 -0.98 -25.26 -2.62
CA LEU A 179 -1.03 -26.20 -1.50
C LEU A 179 -2.16 -25.91 -0.49
N GLY A 180 -3.07 -25.01 -0.83
CA GLY A 180 -4.16 -24.52 0.00
C GLY A 180 -3.97 -23.08 0.46
N ASP A 181 -5.06 -22.47 0.93
CA ASP A 181 -5.06 -21.10 1.40
C ASP A 181 -4.27 -20.97 2.70
N THR A 182 -3.48 -19.93 2.81
CA THR A 182 -2.71 -19.59 4.01
C THR A 182 -3.13 -18.23 4.53
N ASN A 183 -3.37 -18.16 5.84
CA ASN A 183 -3.76 -16.94 6.52
C ASN A 183 -2.72 -16.59 7.59
N VAL A 184 -2.39 -15.31 7.69
CA VAL A 184 -1.52 -14.76 8.74
C VAL A 184 -2.21 -13.58 9.39
N VAL A 185 -2.28 -13.61 10.71
CA VAL A 185 -2.73 -12.47 11.51
C VAL A 185 -1.55 -11.95 12.30
N SER A 186 -1.30 -10.65 12.23
CA SER A 186 -0.24 -10.01 13.01
C SER A 186 -0.77 -8.78 13.74
N ASN A 187 -0.25 -8.55 14.94
CA ASN A 187 -0.45 -7.30 15.67
C ASN A 187 0.92 -6.77 16.10
N VAL A 188 1.14 -5.50 15.88
CA VAL A 188 2.34 -4.79 16.32
C VAL A 188 1.90 -3.61 17.15
N THR A 189 2.28 -3.59 18.44
CA THR A 189 2.02 -2.46 19.34
C THR A 189 3.33 -1.84 19.78
N LYS A 190 3.44 -0.51 19.64
CA LYS A 190 4.61 0.29 20.03
C LYS A 190 4.18 1.33 21.06
N LEU A 191 4.92 1.40 22.15
CA LEU A 191 4.71 2.42 23.20
C LEU A 191 5.76 3.52 23.03
N ALA A 192 5.36 4.78 23.09
CA ALA A 192 6.26 5.92 22.86
C ALA A 192 7.39 6.01 23.90
N ASP A 193 7.10 5.62 25.16
CA ASP A 193 8.03 5.74 26.28
C ASP A 193 8.72 4.41 26.68
N PHE A 194 8.38 3.30 26.01
CA PHE A 194 8.98 1.99 26.26
C PHE A 194 9.62 1.47 25.00
N ARG A 195 10.89 1.03 25.11
CA ARG A 195 11.65 0.44 24.00
C ARG A 195 11.25 -0.99 23.67
N ASP A 196 10.26 -1.55 24.36
CA ASP A 196 9.83 -2.91 24.20
C ASP A 196 8.72 -3.03 23.14
N TYR A 197 8.95 -3.89 22.17
CA TYR A 197 8.01 -4.19 21.11
C TYR A 197 7.42 -5.57 21.38
N HIS A 198 6.10 -5.66 21.52
CA HIS A 198 5.40 -6.93 21.54
C HIS A 198 4.87 -7.21 20.14
N ASN A 199 5.42 -8.22 19.48
CA ASN A 199 4.94 -8.71 18.20
C ASN A 199 4.20 -10.03 18.45
N LEU A 200 2.87 -10.03 18.25
CA LEU A 200 2.06 -11.24 18.23
C LEU A 200 1.74 -11.57 16.77
N SER A 201 2.26 -12.68 16.27
CA SER A 201 1.92 -13.14 14.94
C SER A 201 1.24 -14.52 15.04
N PHE A 202 0.07 -14.61 14.40
CA PHE A 202 -0.72 -15.84 14.34
C PHE A 202 -0.75 -16.30 12.89
N SER A 203 -0.30 -17.53 12.61
CA SER A 203 -0.48 -18.14 11.31
C SER A 203 -1.39 -19.35 11.40
N THR A 204 -2.43 -19.39 10.59
CA THR A 204 -3.31 -20.55 10.46
C THR A 204 -3.19 -21.12 9.06
N ARG A 205 -2.92 -22.42 8.96
CA ARG A 205 -3.10 -23.17 7.72
C ARG A 205 -4.48 -23.85 7.78
N LYS A 206 -5.13 -24.00 6.63
CA LYS A 206 -6.45 -24.63 6.49
C LYS A 206 -6.57 -26.05 7.14
N ASN A 207 -5.47 -26.65 7.52
CA ASN A 207 -5.39 -27.95 8.23
C ASN A 207 -5.20 -27.82 9.76
N ARG A 208 -5.70 -26.79 10.40
CA ARG A 208 -5.92 -26.69 11.87
C ARG A 208 -4.69 -26.85 12.77
N LYS A 209 -3.56 -26.25 12.50
CA LYS A 209 -2.56 -26.01 13.53
C LYS A 209 -2.35 -24.51 13.70
N ILE A 210 -2.80 -23.99 14.83
CA ILE A 210 -2.48 -22.62 15.26
C ILE A 210 -1.10 -22.67 15.90
N ASN A 211 -0.11 -22.06 15.26
CA ASN A 211 1.20 -21.86 15.87
C ASN A 211 1.25 -20.44 16.42
N LEU A 212 1.27 -20.33 17.73
CA LEU A 212 1.49 -19.09 18.45
C LEU A 212 3.00 -18.93 18.62
N THR A 213 3.59 -17.92 18.02
CA THR A 213 5.00 -17.59 18.23
C THR A 213 5.07 -16.23 18.91
N GLU A 214 5.43 -16.23 20.17
CA GLU A 214 5.66 -15.03 20.97
C GLU A 214 7.16 -14.72 20.93
N TYR A 215 7.56 -13.54 20.48
CA TYR A 215 8.93 -13.05 20.55
C TYR A 215 9.00 -11.92 21.57
N TYR A 216 9.84 -12.11 22.58
CA TYR A 216 10.21 -11.12 23.58
C TYR A 216 11.41 -10.30 23.10
#